data_7671c950c327d97688dc70a26919096a
#
_entry.id   7671c950c327d97688dc70a26919096a
#
_cell.length_a   1.000
_cell.length_b   1.000
_cell.length_c   1.000
_cell.angle_alpha   90.00
_cell.angle_beta   90.00
_cell.angle_gamma   90.00
#
_symmetry.space_group_name_H-M   'P 1'
#
loop_
_entity.id
_entity.type
_entity.pdbx_description
1 polymer ?
#
loop_
_entity_poly.entity_id
_entity_poly.type
_entity_poly.pdbx_seq_one_letter_code
_entity_poly.pdbx_strand_id
1 'polypeptide(L)'
;MCYRYRISHLNLNYQYTLDVYKRQIEDIYKAFVEQIGIRQIVMFFQKYNVSPSSAVKVFKIFGTGTIPLVQNNPYILADQIDGITFDKADEIAMSLGFETKSYVRIASGIKSIIKRISFLNGHTYLPRPTIIAQAVSMLEVEQGPVEDAISQLLLSGELISENQGDYDAIYLKLFYDAEREVAEKLIRMSGVTFDIDISQIDNLIDKVESEDRIELSENQREAVRRAFQTAALVITGGPGTGKTTIINTIINAMKIEHNKVMLAAPTGRAAKRMSEVCGFEAKTIHRLLEITPGVDEVGSCFARNSENPLDCDVLIIDEMSMVDIILMKHLTDALSSRTRLIMVGDSDQLPSVGAGNVLKDIIDSDSIECIKLTEIFRQAKESMIVVNAHRVNNGEEPLLNDNDNDFFFVHRDDPMQLPNTIADLCVRRLPRYYGLDGITQIQVLTPTRKSLIGVQNLNTILQSCLNPPSPDKKEYITRPVSYTHLDVYKRQV
;
A
#
# COMPACT_ATOMS: atom_id res chain seq x y z
N MET A 1 -13.84 -64.93 24.92
CA MET A 1 -13.81 -63.77 23.93
C MET A 1 -13.53 -62.42 24.56
N CYS A 2 -13.90 -62.12 25.78
CA CYS A 2 -13.65 -60.77 26.40
C CYS A 2 -12.18 -60.41 26.72
N TYR A 3 -11.27 -61.36 26.90
CA TYR A 3 -9.89 -61.09 27.24
C TYR A 3 -9.03 -60.60 26.04
N ARG A 4 -9.35 -61.04 24.82
CA ARG A 4 -8.64 -60.60 23.60
C ARG A 4 -9.01 -59.16 23.20
N TYR A 5 -10.22 -58.72 23.48
CA TYR A 5 -10.67 -57.37 23.18
C TYR A 5 -10.04 -56.29 24.08
N ARG A 6 -9.76 -56.62 25.34
CA ARG A 6 -9.13 -55.70 26.29
C ARG A 6 -7.62 -55.48 26.03
N ILE A 7 -6.91 -56.48 25.52
CA ILE A 7 -5.50 -56.39 25.19
C ILE A 7 -5.28 -55.59 23.88
N SER A 8 -6.17 -55.70 22.92
CA SER A 8 -6.08 -54.92 21.67
C SER A 8 -6.36 -53.42 21.88
N HIS A 9 -7.31 -53.06 22.77
CA HIS A 9 -7.56 -51.67 23.14
C HIS A 9 -6.46 -51.06 23.99
N LEU A 10 -5.83 -51.81 24.86
CA LEU A 10 -4.67 -51.36 25.66
C LEU A 10 -3.44 -51.13 24.75
N ASN A 11 -3.18 -52.00 23.78
CA ASN A 11 -2.09 -51.83 22.81
C ASN A 11 -2.31 -50.65 21.86
N LEU A 12 -3.53 -50.41 21.38
CA LEU A 12 -3.87 -49.28 20.55
C LEU A 12 -3.71 -47.95 21.32
N ASN A 13 -4.16 -47.87 22.54
CA ASN A 13 -3.97 -46.69 23.39
C ASN A 13 -2.49 -46.45 23.72
N TYR A 14 -1.70 -47.51 23.94
CA TYR A 14 -0.25 -47.38 24.21
C TYR A 14 0.52 -46.89 22.97
N GLN A 15 0.17 -47.41 21.81
CA GLN A 15 0.76 -46.97 20.55
C GLN A 15 0.38 -45.50 20.20
N TYR A 16 -0.89 -45.13 20.41
CA TYR A 16 -1.36 -43.77 20.25
C TYR A 16 -0.66 -42.77 21.19
N THR A 17 -0.46 -43.18 22.46
CA THR A 17 0.25 -42.36 23.44
C THR A 17 1.73 -42.22 23.09
N LEU A 18 2.39 -43.28 22.63
CA LEU A 18 3.79 -43.25 22.15
C LEU A 18 3.98 -42.37 20.92
N ASP A 19 3.04 -42.38 19.98
CA ASP A 19 3.09 -41.53 18.81
C ASP A 19 2.86 -40.03 19.12
N VAL A 20 2.00 -39.74 20.12
CA VAL A 20 1.82 -38.38 20.64
C VAL A 20 3.09 -37.88 21.33
N TYR A 21 3.72 -38.71 22.19
CA TYR A 21 4.98 -38.35 22.84
C TYR A 21 6.14 -38.17 21.82
N LYS A 22 6.21 -39.01 20.80
CA LYS A 22 7.22 -38.85 19.75
C LYS A 22 7.05 -37.52 18.99
N ARG A 23 5.83 -37.17 18.62
CA ARG A 23 5.53 -35.87 17.99
C ARG A 23 5.88 -34.70 18.88
N GLN A 24 5.51 -34.77 20.17
CA GLN A 24 5.86 -33.72 21.13
C GLN A 24 7.38 -33.55 21.30
N ILE A 25 8.13 -34.66 21.35
CA ILE A 25 9.61 -34.63 21.42
C ILE A 25 10.19 -34.04 20.13
N GLU A 26 9.66 -34.40 18.99
CA GLU A 26 10.09 -33.83 17.69
C GLU A 26 9.79 -32.32 17.60
N ASP A 27 8.63 -31.88 18.07
CA ASP A 27 8.24 -30.47 18.08
C ASP A 27 9.12 -29.66 19.05
N ILE A 28 9.39 -30.19 20.25
CA ILE A 28 10.30 -29.57 21.23
C ILE A 28 11.72 -29.50 20.65
N TYR A 29 12.20 -30.57 20.01
CA TYR A 29 13.53 -30.60 19.39
C TYR A 29 13.64 -29.58 18.24
N LYS A 30 12.63 -29.49 17.37
CA LYS A 30 12.58 -28.49 16.31
C LYS A 30 12.62 -27.07 16.87
N ALA A 31 11.78 -26.78 17.86
CA ALA A 31 11.73 -25.47 18.51
C ALA A 31 13.07 -25.11 19.18
N PHE A 32 13.74 -26.09 19.79
CA PHE A 32 15.04 -25.89 20.42
C PHE A 32 16.16 -25.62 19.40
N VAL A 33 16.20 -26.38 18.30
CA VAL A 33 17.15 -26.18 17.20
C VAL A 33 16.92 -24.81 16.56
N GLU A 34 15.67 -24.40 16.35
CA GLU A 34 15.30 -23.10 15.84
C GLU A 34 15.79 -21.96 16.76
N GLN A 35 15.59 -22.08 18.06
CA GLN A 35 16.06 -21.07 19.03
C GLN A 35 17.60 -20.96 19.05
N ILE A 36 18.32 -22.07 18.95
CA ILE A 36 19.78 -22.06 18.88
C ILE A 36 20.22 -21.38 17.58
N GLY A 37 19.59 -21.70 16.45
CA GLY A 37 19.87 -21.10 15.15
C GLY A 37 19.65 -19.58 15.18
N ILE A 38 18.52 -19.13 15.69
CA ILE A 38 18.20 -17.69 15.86
C ILE A 38 19.28 -17.01 16.71
N ARG A 39 19.65 -17.59 17.85
CA ARG A 39 20.67 -17.01 18.73
C ARG A 39 22.03 -16.88 18.05
N GLN A 40 22.47 -17.88 17.29
CA GLN A 40 23.73 -17.84 16.55
C GLN A 40 23.72 -16.72 15.50
N ILE A 41 22.62 -16.56 14.79
CA ILE A 41 22.46 -15.54 13.76
C ILE A 41 22.38 -14.15 14.36
N VAL A 42 21.65 -13.95 15.47
CA VAL A 42 21.65 -12.68 16.20
C VAL A 42 23.05 -12.31 16.67
N MET A 43 23.82 -13.24 17.22
CA MET A 43 25.21 -13.01 17.64
C MET A 43 26.13 -12.69 16.46
N PHE A 44 25.94 -13.34 15.32
CA PHE A 44 26.68 -13.04 14.10
C PHE A 44 26.43 -11.61 13.62
N PHE A 45 25.14 -11.22 13.52
CA PHE A 45 24.74 -9.92 13.03
C PHE A 45 24.97 -8.77 14.03
N GLN A 46 25.05 -9.06 15.33
CA GLN A 46 25.36 -8.06 16.35
C GLN A 46 26.71 -7.40 16.12
N LYS A 47 27.68 -8.12 15.55
CA LYS A 47 29.01 -7.58 15.17
C LYS A 47 28.94 -6.47 14.13
N TYR A 48 27.86 -6.47 13.34
CA TYR A 48 27.62 -5.53 12.25
C TYR A 48 26.53 -4.51 12.57
N ASN A 49 26.14 -4.35 13.84
CA ASN A 49 25.09 -3.44 14.27
C ASN A 49 23.73 -3.65 13.54
N VAL A 50 23.40 -4.90 13.18
CA VAL A 50 22.08 -5.27 12.66
C VAL A 50 21.17 -5.56 13.84
N SER A 51 19.92 -5.04 13.79
CA SER A 51 18.97 -5.21 14.88
C SER A 51 18.59 -6.69 15.09
N PRO A 52 18.34 -7.13 16.35
CA PRO A 52 17.87 -8.49 16.60
C PRO A 52 16.61 -8.85 15.82
N SER A 53 15.70 -7.90 15.64
CA SER A 53 14.48 -8.09 14.84
C SER A 53 14.79 -8.39 13.37
N SER A 54 15.72 -7.65 12.77
CA SER A 54 16.19 -7.93 11.40
C SER A 54 16.89 -9.28 11.29
N ALA A 55 17.73 -9.64 12.28
CA ALA A 55 18.40 -10.95 12.32
C ALA A 55 17.41 -12.13 12.39
N VAL A 56 16.31 -11.97 13.15
CA VAL A 56 15.23 -12.96 13.17
C VAL A 56 14.50 -13.07 11.84
N LYS A 57 14.28 -11.96 11.13
CA LYS A 57 13.70 -11.98 9.78
C LYS A 57 14.61 -12.75 8.81
N VAL A 58 15.92 -12.46 8.84
CA VAL A 58 16.92 -13.18 8.03
C VAL A 58 16.88 -14.68 8.29
N PHE A 59 16.80 -15.09 9.58
CA PHE A 59 16.68 -16.50 9.92
C PHE A 59 15.40 -17.15 9.38
N LYS A 60 14.28 -16.46 9.44
CA LYS A 60 13.00 -16.98 8.92
C LYS A 60 13.06 -17.27 7.42
N ILE A 61 13.82 -16.49 6.66
CA ILE A 61 13.93 -16.63 5.19
C ILE A 61 15.00 -17.68 4.82
N PHE A 62 16.19 -17.62 5.43
CA PHE A 62 17.34 -18.47 5.04
C PHE A 62 17.61 -19.65 5.98
N GLY A 63 16.93 -19.70 7.13
CA GLY A 63 17.11 -20.79 8.10
C GLY A 63 18.53 -20.88 8.65
N THR A 64 18.97 -22.10 8.94
CA THR A 64 20.30 -22.40 9.50
C THR A 64 21.45 -22.14 8.51
N GLY A 65 21.17 -22.04 7.21
CA GLY A 65 22.15 -21.73 6.16
C GLY A 65 22.52 -20.25 6.06
N THR A 66 21.96 -19.37 6.88
CA THR A 66 22.15 -17.93 6.81
C THR A 66 23.61 -17.50 6.86
N ILE A 67 24.39 -17.99 7.82
CA ILE A 67 25.78 -17.52 8.03
C ILE A 67 26.67 -17.85 6.82
N PRO A 68 26.73 -19.10 6.32
CA PRO A 68 27.49 -19.41 5.11
C PRO A 68 27.03 -18.63 3.88
N LEU A 69 25.73 -18.43 3.74
CA LEU A 69 25.15 -17.70 2.62
C LEU A 69 25.60 -16.22 2.62
N VAL A 70 25.51 -15.55 3.78
CA VAL A 70 25.94 -14.16 3.96
C VAL A 70 27.44 -14.01 3.83
N GLN A 71 28.23 -14.98 4.29
CA GLN A 71 29.69 -14.98 4.11
C GLN A 71 30.08 -15.11 2.64
N ASN A 72 29.31 -15.85 1.84
CA ASN A 72 29.55 -16.03 0.41
C ASN A 72 29.03 -14.83 -0.41
N ASN A 73 27.86 -14.26 -0.04
CA ASN A 73 27.29 -13.08 -0.70
C ASN A 73 26.49 -12.23 0.32
N PRO A 74 27.10 -11.21 0.95
CA PRO A 74 26.41 -10.35 1.91
C PRO A 74 25.25 -9.53 1.32
N TYR A 75 25.32 -9.25 0.03
CA TYR A 75 24.33 -8.39 -0.65
C TYR A 75 22.96 -9.05 -0.79
N ILE A 76 22.85 -10.36 -0.64
CA ILE A 76 21.57 -11.07 -0.60
C ILE A 76 20.64 -10.52 0.51
N LEU A 77 21.23 -9.94 1.55
CA LEU A 77 20.49 -9.29 2.63
C LEU A 77 19.72 -8.06 2.13
N ALA A 78 20.35 -7.22 1.30
CA ALA A 78 19.71 -6.04 0.72
C ALA A 78 18.72 -6.41 -0.40
N ASP A 79 19.01 -7.49 -1.11
CA ASP A 79 18.19 -7.97 -2.22
C ASP A 79 16.87 -8.61 -1.74
N GLN A 80 16.89 -9.35 -0.61
CA GLN A 80 15.79 -10.20 -0.18
C GLN A 80 15.18 -9.87 1.20
N ILE A 81 15.79 -8.94 1.97
CA ILE A 81 15.33 -8.63 3.33
C ILE A 81 14.91 -7.16 3.41
N ASP A 82 13.62 -6.90 3.56
CA ASP A 82 13.15 -5.55 3.78
C ASP A 82 13.61 -5.00 5.13
N GLY A 83 14.14 -3.77 5.08
CA GLY A 83 14.72 -3.09 6.23
C GLY A 83 16.23 -3.26 6.37
N ILE A 84 16.89 -4.04 5.51
CA ILE A 84 18.35 -4.05 5.33
C ILE A 84 18.68 -3.32 4.03
N THR A 85 19.27 -2.13 4.15
CA THR A 85 19.65 -1.32 2.99
C THR A 85 20.92 -1.83 2.34
N PHE A 86 21.17 -1.43 1.07
CA PHE A 86 22.42 -1.72 0.38
C PHE A 86 23.64 -1.21 1.19
N ASP A 87 23.57 -0.01 1.74
CA ASP A 87 24.66 0.55 2.53
C ASP A 87 25.03 -0.34 3.72
N LYS A 88 24.02 -0.97 4.34
CA LYS A 88 24.25 -1.90 5.46
C LYS A 88 24.85 -3.23 5.00
N ALA A 89 24.39 -3.75 3.89
CA ALA A 89 24.97 -4.95 3.28
C ALA A 89 26.41 -4.70 2.79
N ASP A 90 26.69 -3.51 2.24
CA ASP A 90 28.00 -3.09 1.80
C ASP A 90 28.99 -2.94 2.99
N GLU A 91 28.57 -2.38 4.10
CA GLU A 91 29.34 -2.33 5.37
C GLU A 91 29.74 -3.76 5.83
N ILE A 92 28.81 -4.69 5.78
CA ILE A 92 29.08 -6.10 6.12
C ILE A 92 30.07 -6.72 5.12
N ALA A 93 29.85 -6.50 3.82
CA ALA A 93 30.71 -7.03 2.76
C ALA A 93 32.15 -6.52 2.88
N MET A 94 32.35 -5.23 3.09
CA MET A 94 33.68 -4.64 3.29
C MET A 94 34.38 -5.22 4.52
N SER A 95 33.65 -5.44 5.62
CA SER A 95 34.21 -6.05 6.82
C SER A 95 34.55 -7.54 6.65
N LEU A 96 33.92 -8.23 5.70
CA LEU A 96 34.21 -9.59 5.31
C LEU A 96 35.34 -9.69 4.26
N GLY A 97 35.87 -8.53 3.78
CA GLY A 97 37.01 -8.49 2.83
C GLY A 97 36.58 -8.54 1.36
N PHE A 98 35.35 -8.23 1.02
CA PHE A 98 34.92 -8.14 -0.37
C PHE A 98 35.53 -6.92 -1.07
N GLU A 99 35.88 -7.10 -2.33
CA GLU A 99 36.47 -6.05 -3.16
C GLU A 99 35.41 -5.04 -3.60
N THR A 100 35.79 -3.75 -3.61
CA THR A 100 34.91 -2.64 -4.01
C THR A 100 34.44 -2.72 -5.47
N LYS A 101 35.24 -3.38 -6.34
CA LYS A 101 34.93 -3.59 -7.77
C LYS A 101 34.30 -4.97 -8.05
N SER A 102 33.90 -5.73 -7.03
CA SER A 102 33.32 -7.06 -7.25
C SER A 102 31.96 -6.96 -7.97
N TYR A 103 31.70 -7.88 -8.87
CA TYR A 103 30.45 -7.96 -9.63
C TYR A 103 29.22 -8.00 -8.72
N VAL A 104 29.26 -8.83 -7.66
CA VAL A 104 28.12 -8.94 -6.72
C VAL A 104 27.77 -7.63 -6.03
N ARG A 105 28.78 -6.80 -5.72
CA ARG A 105 28.57 -5.47 -5.16
C ARG A 105 27.88 -4.55 -6.17
N ILE A 106 28.43 -4.49 -7.39
CA ILE A 106 27.92 -3.60 -8.44
C ILE A 106 26.50 -4.02 -8.84
N ALA A 107 26.25 -5.31 -9.02
CA ALA A 107 24.94 -5.86 -9.36
C ALA A 107 23.87 -5.52 -8.30
N SER A 108 24.16 -5.75 -7.02
CA SER A 108 23.24 -5.40 -5.93
C SER A 108 23.05 -3.87 -5.80
N GLY A 109 24.13 -3.09 -5.99
CA GLY A 109 24.06 -1.64 -6.03
C GLY A 109 23.12 -1.12 -7.11
N ILE A 110 23.19 -1.66 -8.33
CA ILE A 110 22.30 -1.33 -9.45
C ILE A 110 20.85 -1.63 -9.08
N LYS A 111 20.57 -2.83 -8.58
CA LYS A 111 19.20 -3.22 -8.14
C LYS A 111 18.68 -2.31 -7.03
N SER A 112 19.52 -1.96 -6.07
CA SER A 112 19.18 -1.04 -4.98
C SER A 112 18.88 0.37 -5.48
N ILE A 113 19.62 0.88 -6.48
CA ILE A 113 19.38 2.19 -7.10
C ILE A 113 18.00 2.20 -7.76
N ILE A 114 17.70 1.19 -8.60
CA ILE A 114 16.41 1.10 -9.27
C ILE A 114 15.30 1.02 -8.23
N LYS A 115 15.40 0.11 -7.25
CA LYS A 115 14.42 -0.06 -6.17
C LYS A 115 14.19 1.25 -5.41
N ARG A 116 15.25 1.95 -5.01
CA ARG A 116 15.17 3.21 -4.26
C ARG A 116 14.49 4.32 -5.05
N ILE A 117 14.86 4.51 -6.32
CA ILE A 117 14.28 5.56 -7.16
C ILE A 117 12.82 5.23 -7.48
N SER A 118 12.49 3.96 -7.73
CA SER A 118 11.13 3.49 -7.92
C SER A 118 10.24 3.83 -6.72
N PHE A 119 10.71 3.57 -5.51
CA PHE A 119 9.95 3.90 -4.29
C PHE A 119 9.86 5.41 -4.01
N LEU A 120 10.88 6.20 -4.37
CA LEU A 120 10.87 7.65 -4.10
C LEU A 120 10.03 8.43 -5.13
N ASN A 121 10.04 8.00 -6.38
CA ASN A 121 9.47 8.76 -7.50
C ASN A 121 8.31 8.02 -8.19
N GLY A 122 7.95 6.82 -7.75
CA GLY A 122 6.87 6.02 -8.34
C GLY A 122 7.21 5.38 -9.69
N HIS A 123 8.48 5.38 -10.12
CA HIS A 123 8.88 4.78 -11.39
C HIS A 123 8.91 3.24 -11.33
N THR A 124 8.50 2.58 -12.39
CA THR A 124 8.64 1.12 -12.57
C THR A 124 9.92 0.74 -13.30
N TYR A 125 10.48 1.67 -14.07
CA TYR A 125 11.73 1.54 -14.81
C TYR A 125 12.59 2.81 -14.71
N LEU A 126 13.83 2.68 -15.13
CA LEU A 126 14.75 3.82 -15.31
C LEU A 126 15.45 3.74 -16.67
N PRO A 127 15.75 4.89 -17.29
CA PRO A 127 16.60 4.94 -18.47
C PRO A 127 18.00 4.39 -18.15
N ARG A 128 18.55 3.54 -19.02
CA ARG A 128 19.90 2.94 -18.87
C ARG A 128 20.98 3.96 -18.53
N PRO A 129 21.07 5.14 -19.21
CA PRO A 129 22.09 6.14 -18.89
C PRO A 129 21.96 6.68 -17.44
N THR A 130 20.71 6.82 -16.95
CA THR A 130 20.44 7.28 -15.57
C THR A 130 20.97 6.27 -14.54
N ILE A 131 20.76 4.97 -14.78
CA ILE A 131 21.26 3.91 -13.91
C ILE A 131 22.80 3.94 -13.87
N ILE A 132 23.44 4.04 -15.01
CA ILE A 132 24.90 4.09 -15.13
C ILE A 132 25.45 5.28 -14.35
N ALA A 133 24.93 6.48 -14.57
CA ALA A 133 25.37 7.71 -13.89
C ALA A 133 25.23 7.60 -12.36
N GLN A 134 24.08 7.09 -11.89
CA GLN A 134 23.82 6.90 -10.46
C GLN A 134 24.73 5.82 -9.85
N ALA A 135 24.95 4.72 -10.56
CA ALA A 135 25.79 3.61 -10.07
C ALA A 135 27.27 4.03 -9.99
N VAL A 136 27.81 4.70 -11.01
CA VAL A 136 29.17 5.26 -10.99
C VAL A 136 29.35 6.18 -9.79
N SER A 137 28.40 7.10 -9.55
CA SER A 137 28.47 8.05 -8.44
C SER A 137 28.33 7.40 -7.07
N MET A 138 27.36 6.46 -6.91
CA MET A 138 27.08 5.84 -5.61
C MET A 138 28.11 4.80 -5.19
N LEU A 139 28.59 4.00 -6.15
CA LEU A 139 29.51 2.89 -5.88
C LEU A 139 30.98 3.29 -6.00
N GLU A 140 31.27 4.50 -6.50
CA GLU A 140 32.63 5.03 -6.76
C GLU A 140 33.45 4.10 -7.66
N VAL A 141 32.83 3.61 -8.74
CA VAL A 141 33.46 2.73 -9.72
C VAL A 141 33.45 3.34 -11.11
N GLU A 142 34.29 2.81 -12.01
CA GLU A 142 34.30 3.21 -13.41
C GLU A 142 33.04 2.75 -14.16
N GLN A 143 32.74 3.37 -15.29
CA GLN A 143 31.53 3.09 -16.10
C GLN A 143 31.52 1.66 -16.66
N GLY A 144 32.68 1.16 -17.18
CA GLY A 144 32.78 -0.16 -17.81
C GLY A 144 32.26 -1.31 -16.95
N PRO A 145 32.74 -1.48 -15.70
CA PRO A 145 32.21 -2.48 -14.77
C PRO A 145 30.70 -2.40 -14.48
N VAL A 146 30.13 -1.18 -14.53
CA VAL A 146 28.68 -0.98 -14.37
C VAL A 146 27.92 -1.47 -15.61
N GLU A 147 28.40 -1.16 -16.80
CA GLU A 147 27.80 -1.62 -18.05
C GLU A 147 27.87 -3.15 -18.21
N ASP A 148 28.99 -3.74 -17.81
CA ASP A 148 29.16 -5.19 -17.77
C ASP A 148 28.20 -5.85 -16.79
N ALA A 149 28.01 -5.26 -15.60
CA ALA A 149 27.08 -5.77 -14.61
C ALA A 149 25.62 -5.65 -15.08
N ILE A 150 25.23 -4.53 -15.70
CA ILE A 150 23.89 -4.40 -16.31
C ILE A 150 23.67 -5.49 -17.36
N SER A 151 24.66 -5.71 -18.23
CA SER A 151 24.58 -6.72 -19.29
C SER A 151 24.41 -8.13 -18.73
N GLN A 152 25.14 -8.47 -17.66
CA GLN A 152 25.00 -9.77 -16.99
C GLN A 152 23.65 -9.91 -16.27
N LEU A 153 23.14 -8.84 -15.63
CA LEU A 153 21.82 -8.85 -14.99
C LEU A 153 20.68 -8.99 -16.02
N LEU A 154 20.84 -8.44 -17.21
CA LEU A 154 19.91 -8.65 -18.33
C LEU A 154 19.96 -10.11 -18.81
N LEU A 155 21.15 -10.69 -18.97
CA LEU A 155 21.33 -12.09 -19.37
C LEU A 155 20.78 -13.07 -18.33
N SER A 156 20.93 -12.77 -17.04
CA SER A 156 20.36 -13.61 -15.96
C SER A 156 18.86 -13.43 -15.81
N GLY A 157 18.26 -12.43 -16.46
CA GLY A 157 16.84 -12.10 -16.36
C GLY A 157 16.43 -11.45 -15.03
N GLU A 158 17.38 -10.94 -14.24
CA GLU A 158 17.07 -10.14 -13.04
C GLU A 158 16.65 -8.72 -13.40
N LEU A 159 17.17 -8.21 -14.52
CA LEU A 159 16.70 -6.98 -15.17
C LEU A 159 16.05 -7.31 -16.51
N ILE A 160 15.10 -6.48 -16.91
CA ILE A 160 14.45 -6.54 -18.22
C ILE A 160 14.68 -5.21 -18.93
N SER A 161 14.95 -5.24 -20.23
CA SER A 161 15.12 -4.04 -21.06
C SER A 161 14.03 -3.96 -22.11
N GLU A 162 13.40 -2.80 -22.22
CA GLU A 162 12.51 -2.44 -23.33
C GLU A 162 13.04 -1.21 -24.05
N ASN A 163 13.02 -1.26 -25.37
CA ASN A 163 13.41 -0.12 -26.19
C ASN A 163 12.26 0.87 -26.32
N GLN A 164 12.45 2.11 -25.84
CA GLN A 164 11.48 3.19 -25.90
C GLN A 164 11.77 4.18 -27.05
N GLY A 165 12.56 3.75 -28.05
CA GLY A 165 12.97 4.58 -29.18
C GLY A 165 14.24 5.38 -28.88
N ASP A 166 14.19 6.33 -27.97
CA ASP A 166 15.30 7.21 -27.63
C ASP A 166 16.25 6.62 -26.58
N TYR A 167 15.78 5.65 -25.80
CA TYR A 167 16.56 5.00 -24.74
C TYR A 167 16.02 3.61 -24.42
N ASP A 168 16.88 2.81 -23.77
CA ASP A 168 16.48 1.53 -23.17
C ASP A 168 15.93 1.77 -21.76
N ALA A 169 14.67 1.40 -21.56
CA ALA A 169 14.03 1.35 -20.24
C ALA A 169 14.43 0.07 -19.53
N ILE A 170 15.06 0.19 -18.38
CA ILE A 170 15.52 -0.94 -17.56
C ILE A 170 14.61 -1.11 -16.34
N TYR A 171 14.01 -2.27 -16.25
CA TYR A 171 13.13 -2.69 -15.16
C TYR A 171 13.82 -3.67 -14.22
N LEU A 172 13.47 -3.61 -12.94
CA LEU A 172 13.56 -4.81 -12.13
C LEU A 172 12.51 -5.82 -12.62
N LYS A 173 12.88 -7.09 -12.75
CA LYS A 173 11.97 -8.15 -13.22
C LYS A 173 10.63 -8.14 -12.47
N LEU A 174 10.66 -7.88 -11.16
CA LEU A 174 9.46 -7.81 -10.31
C LEU A 174 8.42 -6.78 -10.84
N PHE A 175 8.87 -5.58 -11.21
CA PHE A 175 7.98 -4.52 -11.69
C PHE A 175 7.49 -4.82 -13.10
N TYR A 176 8.38 -5.31 -13.98
CA TYR A 176 8.02 -5.70 -15.33
C TYR A 176 6.95 -6.79 -15.37
N ASP A 177 7.15 -7.86 -14.60
CA ASP A 177 6.19 -8.95 -14.51
C ASP A 177 4.87 -8.47 -13.92
N ALA A 178 4.90 -7.59 -12.91
CA ALA A 178 3.70 -7.04 -12.30
C ALA A 178 2.87 -6.20 -13.28
N GLU A 179 3.50 -5.30 -14.04
CA GLU A 179 2.81 -4.50 -15.07
C GLU A 179 2.17 -5.40 -16.13
N ARG A 180 2.93 -6.35 -16.65
CA ARG A 180 2.45 -7.27 -17.68
C ARG A 180 1.29 -8.12 -17.20
N GLU A 181 1.40 -8.74 -16.02
CA GLU A 181 0.36 -9.62 -15.48
C GLU A 181 -0.92 -8.86 -15.15
N VAL A 182 -0.81 -7.64 -14.60
CA VAL A 182 -1.96 -6.75 -14.35
C VAL A 182 -2.62 -6.36 -15.66
N ALA A 183 -1.85 -5.92 -16.66
CA ALA A 183 -2.37 -5.54 -17.96
C ALA A 183 -3.09 -6.71 -18.65
N GLU A 184 -2.48 -7.90 -18.70
CA GLU A 184 -3.07 -9.09 -19.26
C GLU A 184 -4.37 -9.51 -18.56
N LYS A 185 -4.44 -9.36 -17.23
CA LYS A 185 -5.64 -9.69 -16.45
C LYS A 185 -6.76 -8.69 -16.74
N LEU A 186 -6.46 -7.39 -16.71
CA LEU A 186 -7.44 -6.33 -16.96
C LEU A 186 -7.98 -6.37 -18.39
N ILE A 187 -7.12 -6.59 -19.39
CA ILE A 187 -7.55 -6.77 -20.79
C ILE A 187 -8.45 -7.99 -20.94
N ARG A 188 -8.15 -9.11 -20.29
CA ARG A 188 -9.06 -10.27 -20.29
C ARG A 188 -10.40 -9.95 -19.65
N MET A 189 -10.40 -9.17 -18.57
CA MET A 189 -11.64 -8.74 -17.90
C MET A 189 -12.44 -7.76 -18.77
N SER A 190 -11.81 -6.82 -19.46
CA SER A 190 -12.52 -5.86 -20.33
C SER A 190 -13.28 -6.53 -21.48
N GLY A 191 -12.82 -7.70 -21.92
CA GLY A 191 -13.52 -8.51 -22.92
C GLY A 191 -14.75 -9.26 -22.40
N VAL A 192 -15.03 -9.22 -21.10
CA VAL A 192 -16.18 -9.89 -20.49
C VAL A 192 -17.31 -8.88 -20.28
N THR A 193 -18.45 -9.14 -20.93
CA THR A 193 -19.67 -8.35 -20.75
C THR A 193 -20.78 -9.22 -20.18
N PHE A 194 -21.64 -8.60 -19.38
CA PHE A 194 -22.82 -9.24 -18.79
C PHE A 194 -24.06 -8.75 -19.54
N ASP A 195 -24.83 -9.68 -20.11
CA ASP A 195 -26.05 -9.36 -20.85
C ASP A 195 -27.21 -9.11 -19.85
N ILE A 196 -27.27 -7.89 -19.32
CA ILE A 196 -28.32 -7.44 -18.42
C ILE A 196 -29.07 -6.29 -19.12
N ASP A 197 -30.40 -6.40 -19.15
CA ASP A 197 -31.25 -5.39 -19.78
C ASP A 197 -31.11 -4.02 -19.06
N ILE A 198 -30.83 -2.98 -19.82
CA ILE A 198 -30.67 -1.63 -19.33
C ILE A 198 -31.92 -1.18 -18.57
N SER A 199 -33.12 -1.55 -19.04
CA SER A 199 -34.39 -1.22 -18.37
C SER A 199 -34.49 -1.83 -16.97
N GLN A 200 -33.91 -3.01 -16.74
CA GLN A 200 -33.86 -3.62 -15.41
C GLN A 200 -32.90 -2.84 -14.50
N ILE A 201 -31.74 -2.43 -15.02
CA ILE A 201 -30.78 -1.64 -14.27
C ILE A 201 -31.38 -0.27 -13.92
N ASP A 202 -32.06 0.40 -14.86
CA ASP A 202 -32.69 1.68 -14.61
C ASP A 202 -33.79 1.58 -13.54
N ASN A 203 -34.59 0.54 -13.53
CA ASN A 203 -35.56 0.26 -12.48
C ASN A 203 -34.91 0.08 -11.09
N LEU A 204 -33.72 -0.55 -11.05
CA LEU A 204 -32.94 -0.68 -9.81
C LEU A 204 -32.41 0.67 -9.35
N ILE A 205 -31.91 1.50 -10.27
CA ILE A 205 -31.45 2.86 -9.98
C ILE A 205 -32.60 3.69 -9.42
N ASP A 206 -33.75 3.72 -10.10
CA ASP A 206 -34.93 4.50 -9.68
C ASP A 206 -35.41 4.06 -8.29
N LYS A 207 -35.34 2.77 -7.99
CA LYS A 207 -35.67 2.25 -6.66
C LYS A 207 -34.69 2.76 -5.60
N VAL A 208 -33.39 2.69 -5.86
CA VAL A 208 -32.35 3.18 -4.92
C VAL A 208 -32.46 4.71 -4.74
N GLU A 209 -32.67 5.48 -5.82
CA GLU A 209 -32.88 6.93 -5.74
C GLU A 209 -34.09 7.28 -4.85
N SER A 210 -35.19 6.53 -5.00
CA SER A 210 -36.38 6.71 -4.18
C SER A 210 -36.16 6.38 -2.69
N GLU A 211 -35.45 5.25 -2.41
CA GLU A 211 -35.17 4.79 -1.05
C GLU A 211 -34.19 5.73 -0.32
N ASP A 212 -33.12 6.14 -1.00
CA ASP A 212 -32.06 6.98 -0.43
C ASP A 212 -32.36 8.49 -0.55
N ARG A 213 -33.45 8.88 -1.25
CA ARG A 213 -33.89 10.27 -1.52
C ARG A 213 -32.78 11.07 -2.19
N ILE A 214 -32.17 10.51 -3.19
CA ILE A 214 -31.12 11.14 -4.02
C ILE A 214 -31.59 11.24 -5.45
N GLU A 215 -30.95 12.09 -6.24
CA GLU A 215 -31.10 12.20 -7.68
C GLU A 215 -29.73 12.12 -8.31
N LEU A 216 -29.52 11.12 -9.17
CA LEU A 216 -28.27 10.92 -9.87
C LEU A 216 -28.25 11.69 -11.18
N SER A 217 -27.12 12.27 -11.51
CA SER A 217 -26.89 12.80 -12.86
C SER A 217 -26.81 11.68 -13.90
N GLU A 218 -27.00 12.01 -15.19
CA GLU A 218 -26.93 10.99 -16.25
C GLU A 218 -25.58 10.27 -16.28
N ASN A 219 -24.47 10.99 -16.09
CA ASN A 219 -23.14 10.38 -15.96
C ASN A 219 -23.03 9.40 -14.79
N GLN A 220 -23.69 9.70 -13.68
CA GLN A 220 -23.71 8.82 -12.52
C GLN A 220 -24.58 7.59 -12.76
N ARG A 221 -25.73 7.75 -13.41
CA ARG A 221 -26.59 6.62 -13.84
C ARG A 221 -25.84 5.72 -14.81
N GLU A 222 -25.12 6.30 -15.77
CA GLU A 222 -24.28 5.54 -16.71
C GLU A 222 -23.17 4.75 -15.98
N ALA A 223 -22.52 5.34 -14.98
CA ALA A 223 -21.55 4.60 -14.16
C ALA A 223 -22.15 3.39 -13.46
N VAL A 224 -23.37 3.49 -12.96
CA VAL A 224 -24.11 2.35 -12.37
C VAL A 224 -24.47 1.33 -13.45
N ARG A 225 -24.97 1.73 -14.63
CA ARG A 225 -25.25 0.81 -15.73
C ARG A 225 -24.04 0.00 -16.13
N ARG A 226 -22.89 0.68 -16.33
CA ARG A 226 -21.62 0.04 -16.69
C ARG A 226 -21.11 -0.91 -15.61
N ALA A 227 -21.30 -0.59 -14.33
CA ALA A 227 -20.94 -1.49 -13.24
C ALA A 227 -21.67 -2.85 -13.30
N PHE A 228 -22.87 -2.88 -13.89
CA PHE A 228 -23.61 -4.13 -14.12
C PHE A 228 -23.19 -4.86 -15.40
N GLN A 229 -22.77 -4.13 -16.43
CA GLN A 229 -22.54 -4.66 -17.77
C GLN A 229 -21.09 -5.10 -18.03
N THR A 230 -20.10 -4.57 -17.29
CA THR A 230 -18.66 -4.82 -17.53
C THR A 230 -18.01 -5.55 -16.37
N ALA A 231 -16.98 -6.35 -16.65
CA ALA A 231 -16.20 -7.01 -15.61
C ALA A 231 -15.07 -6.14 -15.04
N ALA A 232 -14.64 -5.10 -15.74
CA ALA A 232 -13.68 -4.11 -15.25
C ALA A 232 -14.16 -2.69 -15.59
N LEU A 233 -14.27 -1.84 -14.59
CA LEU A 233 -14.75 -0.46 -14.74
C LEU A 233 -13.89 0.48 -13.91
N VAL A 234 -13.51 1.62 -14.50
CA VAL A 234 -12.94 2.76 -13.80
C VAL A 234 -13.99 3.85 -13.65
N ILE A 235 -14.14 4.40 -12.45
CA ILE A 235 -14.94 5.59 -12.17
C ILE A 235 -14.00 6.64 -11.59
N THR A 236 -13.73 7.70 -12.34
CA THR A 236 -12.83 8.78 -11.91
C THR A 236 -13.54 10.12 -11.82
N GLY A 237 -13.07 10.98 -10.93
CA GLY A 237 -13.59 12.34 -10.81
C GLY A 237 -12.97 13.06 -9.63
N GLY A 238 -12.96 14.38 -9.69
CA GLY A 238 -12.41 15.26 -8.66
C GLY A 238 -13.23 15.29 -7.35
N PRO A 239 -12.84 16.13 -6.42
CA PRO A 239 -13.62 16.34 -5.19
C PRO A 239 -15.01 16.90 -5.50
N GLY A 240 -16.02 16.44 -4.77
CA GLY A 240 -17.40 16.92 -4.91
C GLY A 240 -18.18 16.40 -6.12
N THR A 241 -17.67 15.41 -6.87
CA THR A 241 -18.36 14.80 -8.03
C THR A 241 -19.30 13.65 -7.67
N GLY A 242 -19.43 13.30 -6.39
CA GLY A 242 -20.38 12.29 -5.93
C GLY A 242 -19.89 10.84 -6.05
N LYS A 243 -18.56 10.57 -6.08
CA LYS A 243 -18.01 9.21 -6.10
C LYS A 243 -18.60 8.30 -5.02
N THR A 244 -18.70 8.79 -3.79
CA THR A 244 -19.26 8.02 -2.67
C THR A 244 -20.75 7.70 -2.87
N THR A 245 -21.50 8.63 -3.43
CA THR A 245 -22.93 8.43 -3.77
C THR A 245 -23.08 7.29 -4.77
N ILE A 246 -22.25 7.29 -5.83
CA ILE A 246 -22.28 6.21 -6.84
C ILE A 246 -21.89 4.87 -6.22
N ILE A 247 -20.85 4.82 -5.38
CA ILE A 247 -20.47 3.60 -4.67
C ILE A 247 -21.66 3.05 -3.87
N ASN A 248 -22.36 3.90 -3.12
CA ASN A 248 -23.54 3.50 -2.35
C ASN A 248 -24.64 2.97 -3.26
N THR A 249 -24.95 3.67 -4.34
CA THR A 249 -25.96 3.23 -5.30
C THR A 249 -25.62 1.89 -5.90
N ILE A 250 -24.37 1.68 -6.33
CA ILE A 250 -23.90 0.39 -6.87
C ILE A 250 -24.05 -0.71 -5.81
N ILE A 251 -23.62 -0.48 -4.58
CA ILE A 251 -23.73 -1.47 -3.49
C ILE A 251 -25.19 -1.83 -3.26
N ASN A 252 -26.09 -0.86 -3.16
CA ASN A 252 -27.50 -1.09 -2.88
C ASN A 252 -28.19 -1.82 -4.05
N ALA A 253 -27.94 -1.38 -5.27
CA ALA A 253 -28.48 -2.03 -6.48
C ALA A 253 -27.96 -3.48 -6.62
N MET A 254 -26.66 -3.74 -6.43
CA MET A 254 -26.07 -5.08 -6.49
C MET A 254 -26.62 -6.00 -5.38
N LYS A 255 -26.91 -5.47 -4.18
CA LYS A 255 -27.53 -6.25 -3.09
C LYS A 255 -28.98 -6.65 -3.41
N ILE A 256 -29.74 -5.79 -4.07
CA ILE A 256 -31.09 -6.14 -4.52
C ILE A 256 -31.05 -7.37 -5.45
N GLU A 257 -30.04 -7.45 -6.30
CA GLU A 257 -29.78 -8.60 -7.17
C GLU A 257 -29.04 -9.76 -6.48
N HIS A 258 -28.93 -9.73 -5.16
CA HIS A 258 -28.26 -10.76 -4.35
C HIS A 258 -26.78 -11.02 -4.68
N ASN A 259 -26.10 -10.06 -5.32
CA ASN A 259 -24.66 -10.16 -5.55
C ASN A 259 -23.89 -10.03 -4.24
N LYS A 260 -22.83 -10.81 -4.10
CA LYS A 260 -21.89 -10.73 -2.98
C LYS A 260 -20.87 -9.62 -3.24
N VAL A 261 -21.09 -8.46 -2.62
CA VAL A 261 -20.24 -7.29 -2.77
C VAL A 261 -19.15 -7.28 -1.70
N MET A 262 -17.92 -6.96 -2.09
CA MET A 262 -16.82 -6.61 -1.20
C MET A 262 -16.36 -5.19 -1.49
N LEU A 263 -16.01 -4.46 -0.41
CA LEU A 263 -15.58 -3.08 -0.49
C LEU A 263 -14.21 -2.95 0.16
N ALA A 264 -13.27 -2.31 -0.54
CA ALA A 264 -11.93 -2.12 -0.02
C ALA A 264 -11.32 -0.75 -0.36
N ALA A 265 -10.28 -0.39 0.37
CA ALA A 265 -9.48 0.80 0.12
C ALA A 265 -8.01 0.52 0.47
N PRO A 266 -7.04 1.27 -0.08
CA PRO A 266 -5.61 1.04 0.20
C PRO A 266 -5.22 1.34 1.65
N THR A 267 -5.92 2.27 2.32
CA THR A 267 -5.58 2.70 3.69
C THR A 267 -6.68 2.38 4.70
N GLY A 268 -6.29 2.16 5.97
CA GLY A 268 -7.25 1.90 7.06
C GLY A 268 -8.21 3.07 7.31
N ARG A 269 -7.74 4.30 7.09
CA ARG A 269 -8.58 5.50 7.24
C ARG A 269 -9.63 5.58 6.14
N ALA A 270 -9.25 5.34 4.89
CA ALA A 270 -10.18 5.32 3.77
C ALA A 270 -11.23 4.20 3.96
N ALA A 271 -10.80 2.97 4.28
CA ALA A 271 -11.70 1.86 4.55
C ALA A 271 -12.70 2.16 5.69
N LYS A 272 -12.21 2.76 6.78
CA LYS A 272 -13.08 3.15 7.90
C LYS A 272 -14.11 4.21 7.48
N ARG A 273 -13.67 5.26 6.77
CA ARG A 273 -14.57 6.32 6.25
C ARG A 273 -15.62 5.73 5.32
N MET A 274 -15.21 4.85 4.41
CA MET A 274 -16.16 4.17 3.53
C MET A 274 -17.20 3.37 4.32
N SER A 275 -16.76 2.61 5.35
CA SER A 275 -17.69 1.85 6.19
C SER A 275 -18.69 2.75 6.90
N GLU A 276 -18.24 3.91 7.39
CA GLU A 276 -19.10 4.88 8.08
C GLU A 276 -20.12 5.54 7.13
N VAL A 277 -19.72 5.87 5.91
CA VAL A 277 -20.57 6.58 4.95
C VAL A 277 -21.47 5.62 4.19
N CYS A 278 -20.97 4.46 3.79
CA CYS A 278 -21.76 3.48 3.03
C CYS A 278 -22.63 2.56 3.91
N GLY A 279 -22.43 2.58 5.24
CA GLY A 279 -23.11 1.63 6.13
C GLY A 279 -22.78 0.16 5.81
N PHE A 280 -21.68 -0.09 5.12
CA PHE A 280 -21.22 -1.40 4.62
C PHE A 280 -19.77 -1.64 5.01
N GLU A 281 -19.43 -2.86 5.45
CA GLU A 281 -18.07 -3.17 5.88
C GLU A 281 -17.06 -3.01 4.74
N ALA A 282 -16.13 -2.09 4.89
CA ALA A 282 -14.98 -1.93 4.01
C ALA A 282 -13.70 -2.38 4.74
N LYS A 283 -12.82 -3.06 4.01
CA LYS A 283 -11.52 -3.54 4.51
C LYS A 283 -10.37 -2.84 3.80
N THR A 284 -9.19 -2.82 4.40
CA THR A 284 -8.01 -2.48 3.61
C THR A 284 -7.73 -3.60 2.61
N ILE A 285 -7.16 -3.26 1.44
CA ILE A 285 -6.78 -4.26 0.44
C ILE A 285 -5.90 -5.36 1.08
N HIS A 286 -4.94 -4.96 1.91
CA HIS A 286 -4.08 -5.89 2.65
C HIS A 286 -4.85 -6.85 3.57
N ARG A 287 -5.87 -6.36 4.30
CA ARG A 287 -6.73 -7.23 5.13
C ARG A 287 -7.65 -8.10 4.30
N LEU A 288 -8.10 -7.60 3.15
CA LEU A 288 -8.93 -8.35 2.22
C LEU A 288 -8.15 -9.55 1.65
N LEU A 289 -6.87 -9.34 1.31
CA LEU A 289 -5.98 -10.35 0.78
C LEU A 289 -5.40 -11.29 1.87
N GLU A 290 -5.69 -11.04 3.14
CA GLU A 290 -5.26 -11.87 4.27
C GLU A 290 -3.73 -12.05 4.32
N ILE A 291 -2.99 -10.98 4.72
CA ILE A 291 -1.54 -11.04 4.88
C ILE A 291 -1.15 -12.15 5.85
N THR A 292 -0.25 -13.03 5.43
CA THR A 292 0.34 -14.05 6.30
C THR A 292 1.38 -13.39 7.21
N PRO A 293 1.23 -13.48 8.55
CA PRO A 293 2.20 -12.88 9.47
C PRO A 293 3.59 -13.48 9.31
N GLY A 294 4.58 -12.62 9.10
CA GLY A 294 6.01 -13.01 9.13
C GLY A 294 6.75 -12.99 7.81
N VAL A 295 6.09 -12.58 6.73
CA VAL A 295 6.72 -12.30 5.43
C VAL A 295 6.59 -10.80 5.17
N ASP A 296 7.68 -10.13 4.78
CA ASP A 296 7.71 -8.68 4.55
C ASP A 296 7.05 -8.28 3.23
N GLU A 297 6.71 -6.99 3.07
CA GLU A 297 5.86 -6.44 2.01
C GLU A 297 6.28 -6.78 0.56
N VAL A 298 7.54 -7.05 0.28
CA VAL A 298 8.03 -7.45 -1.06
C VAL A 298 7.93 -8.97 -1.29
N GLY A 299 7.89 -9.77 -0.21
CA GLY A 299 7.67 -11.21 -0.24
C GLY A 299 6.36 -11.64 0.41
N SER A 300 5.39 -10.71 0.56
CA SER A 300 4.11 -10.97 1.24
C SER A 300 3.39 -12.13 0.58
N CYS A 301 3.34 -13.27 1.27
CA CYS A 301 2.39 -14.31 0.93
C CYS A 301 1.00 -13.85 1.37
N PHE A 302 0.19 -13.41 0.44
CA PHE A 302 -1.23 -13.24 0.66
C PHE A 302 -1.91 -14.60 0.60
N ALA A 303 -2.78 -14.89 1.57
CA ALA A 303 -3.54 -16.14 1.59
C ALA A 303 -4.59 -16.16 0.47
N ARG A 304 -5.02 -14.98 -0.02
CA ARG A 304 -5.88 -14.83 -1.18
C ARG A 304 -5.04 -14.61 -2.43
N ASN A 305 -5.18 -15.50 -3.38
CA ASN A 305 -4.45 -15.53 -4.66
C ASN A 305 -5.23 -16.36 -5.69
N SER A 306 -4.62 -16.71 -6.82
CA SER A 306 -5.24 -17.50 -7.88
C SER A 306 -5.70 -18.91 -7.45
N GLU A 307 -5.05 -19.51 -6.45
CA GLU A 307 -5.44 -20.83 -5.90
C GLU A 307 -6.55 -20.72 -4.84
N ASN A 308 -6.64 -19.58 -4.17
CA ASN A 308 -7.63 -19.28 -3.14
C ASN A 308 -8.23 -17.89 -3.36
N PRO A 309 -9.05 -17.68 -4.40
CA PRO A 309 -9.55 -16.38 -4.79
C PRO A 309 -10.52 -15.79 -3.75
N LEU A 310 -10.77 -14.50 -3.88
CA LEU A 310 -11.80 -13.80 -3.12
C LEU A 310 -13.18 -14.38 -3.50
N ASP A 311 -13.99 -14.64 -2.48
CA ASP A 311 -15.34 -15.15 -2.65
C ASP A 311 -16.33 -13.98 -2.74
N CYS A 312 -16.35 -13.30 -3.89
CA CYS A 312 -17.28 -12.21 -4.19
C CYS A 312 -17.64 -12.15 -5.68
N ASP A 313 -18.82 -11.61 -5.97
CA ASP A 313 -19.29 -11.33 -7.32
C ASP A 313 -18.82 -9.96 -7.80
N VAL A 314 -18.70 -9.01 -6.86
CA VAL A 314 -18.31 -7.62 -7.13
C VAL A 314 -17.30 -7.16 -6.08
N LEU A 315 -16.18 -6.64 -6.54
CA LEU A 315 -15.18 -5.97 -5.71
C LEU A 315 -15.12 -4.49 -6.10
N ILE A 316 -15.38 -3.63 -5.14
CA ILE A 316 -15.27 -2.16 -5.31
C ILE A 316 -14.05 -1.70 -4.53
N ILE A 317 -13.15 -0.99 -5.21
CA ILE A 317 -11.96 -0.38 -4.60
C ILE A 317 -12.09 1.13 -4.70
N ASP A 318 -12.05 1.83 -3.58
CA ASP A 318 -11.97 3.29 -3.54
C ASP A 318 -10.54 3.76 -3.29
N GLU A 319 -10.25 5.03 -3.58
CA GLU A 319 -8.92 5.66 -3.49
C GLU A 319 -7.87 4.93 -4.33
N MET A 320 -8.24 4.51 -5.55
CA MET A 320 -7.36 3.76 -6.46
C MET A 320 -6.07 4.49 -6.83
N SER A 321 -6.02 5.84 -6.74
CA SER A 321 -4.80 6.63 -6.97
C SER A 321 -3.64 6.24 -6.05
N MET A 322 -3.95 5.67 -4.87
CA MET A 322 -2.96 5.25 -3.89
C MET A 322 -2.49 3.79 -4.05
N VAL A 323 -3.01 3.05 -5.03
CA VAL A 323 -2.67 1.63 -5.28
C VAL A 323 -1.48 1.57 -6.22
N ASP A 324 -0.38 0.96 -5.77
CA ASP A 324 0.81 0.71 -6.58
C ASP A 324 0.70 -0.58 -7.40
N ILE A 325 1.65 -0.81 -8.31
CA ILE A 325 1.60 -1.93 -9.25
C ILE A 325 1.73 -3.30 -8.56
N ILE A 326 2.48 -3.38 -7.47
CA ILE A 326 2.66 -4.64 -6.72
C ILE A 326 1.37 -5.01 -5.98
N LEU A 327 0.75 -4.03 -5.32
CA LEU A 327 -0.53 -4.25 -4.64
C LEU A 327 -1.63 -4.58 -5.64
N MET A 328 -1.65 -3.92 -6.80
CA MET A 328 -2.60 -4.21 -7.89
C MET A 328 -2.41 -5.61 -8.45
N LYS A 329 -1.17 -6.08 -8.63
CA LYS A 329 -0.88 -7.46 -9.05
C LYS A 329 -1.50 -8.46 -8.08
N HIS A 330 -1.20 -8.34 -6.78
CA HIS A 330 -1.76 -9.27 -5.78
C HIS A 330 -3.30 -9.22 -5.72
N LEU A 331 -3.87 -8.02 -5.89
CA LEU A 331 -5.31 -7.85 -5.94
C LEU A 331 -5.92 -8.59 -7.14
N THR A 332 -5.37 -8.38 -8.33
CA THR A 332 -5.87 -9.01 -9.56
C THR A 332 -5.65 -10.51 -9.56
N ASP A 333 -4.56 -11.02 -8.96
CA ASP A 333 -4.33 -12.46 -8.78
C ASP A 333 -5.40 -13.12 -7.92
N ALA A 334 -5.92 -12.40 -6.92
CA ALA A 334 -6.96 -12.92 -6.04
C ALA A 334 -8.38 -12.84 -6.62
N LEU A 335 -8.57 -12.28 -7.83
CA LEU A 335 -9.89 -12.18 -8.47
C LEU A 335 -10.22 -13.45 -9.27
N SER A 336 -11.42 -13.96 -9.06
CA SER A 336 -11.97 -15.01 -9.93
C SER A 336 -12.31 -14.44 -11.33
N SER A 337 -12.48 -15.32 -12.31
CA SER A 337 -12.87 -14.94 -13.67
C SER A 337 -14.29 -14.35 -13.79
N ARG A 338 -15.09 -14.48 -12.74
CA ARG A 338 -16.48 -14.00 -12.69
C ARG A 338 -16.64 -12.75 -11.85
N THR A 339 -15.63 -12.35 -11.11
CA THR A 339 -15.68 -11.17 -10.24
C THR A 339 -15.63 -9.90 -11.08
N ARG A 340 -16.57 -8.98 -10.86
CA ARG A 340 -16.52 -7.61 -11.39
C ARG A 340 -15.60 -6.77 -10.53
N LEU A 341 -14.67 -6.05 -11.14
CA LEU A 341 -13.77 -5.11 -10.48
C LEU A 341 -14.18 -3.67 -10.81
N ILE A 342 -14.59 -2.92 -9.82
CA ILE A 342 -14.94 -1.51 -9.94
C ILE A 342 -13.88 -0.69 -9.22
N MET A 343 -13.13 0.08 -9.97
CA MET A 343 -12.01 0.91 -9.51
C MET A 343 -12.46 2.36 -9.44
N VAL A 344 -12.54 2.90 -8.22
CA VAL A 344 -12.97 4.29 -7.99
C VAL A 344 -11.80 5.10 -7.48
N GLY A 345 -11.59 6.29 -8.03
CA GLY A 345 -10.49 7.14 -7.60
C GLY A 345 -10.54 8.51 -8.25
N ASP A 346 -9.51 9.27 -8.00
CA ASP A 346 -9.30 10.59 -8.57
C ASP A 346 -7.93 10.58 -9.27
N SER A 347 -7.95 10.63 -10.60
CA SER A 347 -6.72 10.60 -11.44
C SER A 347 -5.83 11.81 -11.25
N ASP A 348 -6.38 12.89 -10.69
CA ASP A 348 -5.68 14.16 -10.50
C ASP A 348 -5.07 14.27 -9.08
N GLN A 349 -5.34 13.31 -8.19
CA GLN A 349 -4.70 13.22 -6.89
C GLN A 349 -3.25 12.70 -7.01
N LEU A 350 -2.50 12.87 -5.91
CA LEU A 350 -1.13 12.34 -5.83
C LEU A 350 -1.11 10.82 -6.10
N PRO A 351 -0.12 10.34 -6.84
CA PRO A 351 0.04 8.92 -7.13
C PRO A 351 0.39 8.13 -5.87
N SER A 352 0.43 6.81 -6.01
CA SER A 352 0.86 5.89 -4.97
C SER A 352 2.28 6.20 -4.46
N VAL A 353 2.57 5.82 -3.21
CA VAL A 353 3.93 5.91 -2.65
C VAL A 353 4.85 4.85 -3.24
N GLY A 354 4.29 3.70 -3.67
CA GLY A 354 5.01 2.63 -4.35
C GLY A 354 5.20 2.88 -5.85
N ALA A 355 5.82 1.92 -6.53
CA ALA A 355 6.08 1.99 -7.96
C ALA A 355 4.80 1.85 -8.80
N GLY A 356 4.67 2.62 -9.87
CA GLY A 356 3.58 2.60 -10.83
C GLY A 356 2.45 3.60 -10.51
N ASN A 357 1.86 4.15 -11.55
CA ASN A 357 0.71 5.05 -11.48
C ASN A 357 -0.54 4.36 -12.06
N VAL A 358 -0.91 3.25 -11.41
CA VAL A 358 -1.86 2.26 -11.94
C VAL A 358 -3.17 2.87 -12.44
N LEU A 359 -3.80 3.72 -11.64
CA LEU A 359 -5.09 4.31 -12.05
C LEU A 359 -4.95 5.16 -13.30
N LYS A 360 -3.92 6.01 -13.35
CA LYS A 360 -3.69 6.90 -14.49
C LYS A 360 -3.29 6.10 -15.73
N ASP A 361 -2.40 5.12 -15.58
CA ASP A 361 -1.94 4.31 -16.71
C ASP A 361 -3.10 3.48 -17.32
N ILE A 362 -4.03 2.97 -16.49
CA ILE A 362 -5.25 2.31 -16.95
C ILE A 362 -6.14 3.28 -17.75
N ILE A 363 -6.34 4.51 -17.25
CA ILE A 363 -7.15 5.52 -17.92
C ILE A 363 -6.50 5.94 -19.24
N ASP A 364 -5.20 6.23 -19.24
CA ASP A 364 -4.45 6.70 -20.40
C ASP A 364 -4.34 5.61 -21.49
N SER A 365 -4.44 4.33 -21.12
CA SER A 365 -4.42 3.20 -22.07
C SER A 365 -5.68 3.08 -22.93
N ASP A 366 -6.78 3.68 -22.50
CA ASP A 366 -8.12 3.58 -23.11
C ASP A 366 -8.60 2.13 -23.38
N SER A 367 -8.03 1.18 -22.63
CA SER A 367 -8.30 -0.26 -22.80
C SER A 367 -9.38 -0.79 -21.86
N ILE A 368 -9.71 -0.04 -20.82
CA ILE A 368 -10.71 -0.38 -19.80
C ILE A 368 -11.79 0.70 -19.82
N GLU A 369 -13.05 0.27 -19.74
CA GLU A 369 -14.19 1.21 -19.67
C GLU A 369 -13.97 2.21 -18.52
N CYS A 370 -14.06 3.51 -18.83
CA CYS A 370 -13.80 4.58 -17.89
C CYS A 370 -14.93 5.61 -17.92
N ILE A 371 -15.58 5.84 -16.78
CA ILE A 371 -16.57 6.89 -16.62
C ILE A 371 -15.94 8.05 -15.84
N LYS A 372 -15.85 9.20 -16.51
CA LYS A 372 -15.31 10.42 -15.92
C LYS A 372 -16.43 11.31 -15.40
N LEU A 373 -16.50 11.50 -14.08
CA LEU A 373 -17.46 12.37 -13.43
C LEU A 373 -16.97 13.80 -13.46
N THR A 374 -17.64 14.63 -14.21
CA THR A 374 -17.26 16.04 -14.42
C THR A 374 -18.19 17.01 -13.69
N GLU A 375 -19.37 16.55 -13.29
CA GLU A 375 -20.36 17.39 -12.63
C GLU A 375 -20.04 17.60 -11.16
N ILE A 376 -19.87 18.84 -10.75
CA ILE A 376 -19.68 19.24 -9.36
C ILE A 376 -21.06 19.59 -8.82
N PHE A 377 -21.47 18.93 -7.72
CA PHE A 377 -22.77 19.20 -7.09
C PHE A 377 -22.85 20.61 -6.51
N ARG A 378 -24.07 21.17 -6.43
CA ARG A 378 -24.31 22.55 -6.01
C ARG A 378 -23.63 22.91 -4.68
N GLN A 379 -23.73 22.06 -3.67
CA GLN A 379 -23.08 22.29 -2.36
C GLN A 379 -21.56 22.35 -2.46
N ALA A 380 -20.96 21.56 -3.35
CA ALA A 380 -19.51 21.57 -3.57
C ALA A 380 -19.06 22.78 -4.40
N LYS A 381 -19.92 23.37 -5.23
CA LYS A 381 -19.61 24.60 -5.98
C LYS A 381 -19.51 25.84 -5.08
N GLU A 382 -20.12 25.81 -3.92
CA GLU A 382 -20.06 26.89 -2.92
C GLU A 382 -18.81 26.79 -2.03
N SER A 383 -18.13 25.61 -2.00
CA SER A 383 -16.90 25.41 -1.24
C SER A 383 -15.67 25.90 -2.01
N MET A 384 -14.97 26.89 -1.44
CA MET A 384 -13.72 27.39 -2.01
C MET A 384 -12.58 26.37 -1.92
N ILE A 385 -12.66 25.40 -1.01
CA ILE A 385 -11.72 24.25 -0.99
C ILE A 385 -11.85 23.48 -2.29
N VAL A 386 -13.07 23.17 -2.73
CA VAL A 386 -13.32 22.43 -3.98
C VAL A 386 -12.97 23.27 -5.22
N VAL A 387 -13.39 24.53 -5.25
CA VAL A 387 -13.07 25.45 -6.36
C VAL A 387 -11.56 25.60 -6.52
N ASN A 388 -10.84 25.85 -5.43
CA ASN A 388 -9.39 25.99 -5.47
C ASN A 388 -8.65 24.67 -5.82
N ALA A 389 -9.16 23.52 -5.40
CA ALA A 389 -8.61 22.24 -5.81
C ALA A 389 -8.66 22.07 -7.33
N HIS A 390 -9.80 22.38 -7.96
CA HIS A 390 -9.94 22.35 -9.42
C HIS A 390 -9.06 23.40 -10.13
N ARG A 391 -8.97 24.62 -9.59
CA ARG A 391 -8.11 25.66 -10.15
C ARG A 391 -6.63 25.24 -10.15
N VAL A 392 -6.14 24.75 -9.00
CA VAL A 392 -4.75 24.27 -8.88
C VAL A 392 -4.49 23.11 -9.83
N ASN A 393 -5.44 22.19 -9.98
CA ASN A 393 -5.32 21.09 -10.93
C ASN A 393 -5.23 21.53 -12.38
N ASN A 394 -5.93 22.61 -12.74
CA ASN A 394 -5.86 23.22 -14.06
C ASN A 394 -4.63 24.13 -14.25
N GLY A 395 -3.74 24.24 -13.25
CA GLY A 395 -2.58 25.13 -13.30
C GLY A 395 -2.91 26.61 -13.05
N GLU A 396 -4.10 26.91 -12.52
CA GLU A 396 -4.53 28.25 -12.15
C GLU A 396 -4.16 28.58 -10.70
N GLU A 397 -3.94 29.87 -10.41
CA GLU A 397 -3.73 30.31 -9.04
C GLU A 397 -4.99 30.15 -8.18
N PRO A 398 -4.88 29.65 -6.94
CA PRO A 398 -6.01 29.57 -6.04
C PRO A 398 -6.52 30.96 -5.63
N LEU A 399 -7.82 31.07 -5.41
CA LEU A 399 -8.44 32.27 -4.87
C LEU A 399 -8.18 32.31 -3.36
N LEU A 400 -7.45 33.33 -2.90
CA LEU A 400 -7.00 33.46 -1.51
C LEU A 400 -7.82 34.56 -0.79
N ASN A 401 -8.07 34.34 0.51
CA ASN A 401 -8.53 35.36 1.45
C ASN A 401 -9.92 36.00 1.14
N ASP A 402 -10.83 35.22 0.62
CA ASP A 402 -12.23 35.58 0.61
C ASP A 402 -12.84 35.23 2.00
N ASN A 403 -13.27 36.25 2.75
CA ASN A 403 -13.56 36.11 4.18
C ASN A 403 -14.87 35.33 4.51
N ASP A 404 -15.68 35.05 3.52
CA ASP A 404 -17.00 34.40 3.70
C ASP A 404 -17.00 32.91 3.31
N ASN A 405 -15.83 32.27 3.22
CA ASN A 405 -15.70 30.89 2.76
C ASN A 405 -14.86 29.98 3.65
N ASP A 406 -14.66 28.74 3.17
CA ASP A 406 -14.05 27.63 3.89
C ASP A 406 -12.55 27.46 3.60
N PHE A 407 -11.94 28.33 2.76
CA PHE A 407 -10.53 28.28 2.38
C PHE A 407 -9.78 29.54 2.79
N PHE A 408 -8.77 29.40 3.66
CA PHE A 408 -7.99 30.53 4.19
C PHE A 408 -6.51 30.33 3.98
N PHE A 409 -5.82 31.38 3.58
CA PHE A 409 -4.37 31.40 3.43
C PHE A 409 -3.75 32.34 4.46
N VAL A 410 -2.80 31.82 5.26
CA VAL A 410 -2.07 32.60 6.27
C VAL A 410 -0.61 32.65 5.90
N HIS A 411 -0.16 33.79 5.39
CA HIS A 411 1.23 34.00 5.02
C HIS A 411 2.12 34.17 6.26
N ARG A 412 3.29 33.50 6.26
CA ARG A 412 4.34 33.62 7.26
C ARG A 412 5.69 33.49 6.61
N ASP A 413 6.51 34.56 6.67
CA ASP A 413 7.84 34.61 6.06
C ASP A 413 8.89 33.90 6.93
N ASP A 414 8.72 33.91 8.25
CA ASP A 414 9.65 33.30 9.18
C ASP A 414 9.25 31.85 9.50
N PRO A 415 10.01 30.84 9.01
CA PRO A 415 9.74 29.44 9.30
C PRO A 415 9.77 29.09 10.79
N MET A 416 10.51 29.86 11.61
CA MET A 416 10.60 29.62 13.06
C MET A 416 9.29 29.91 13.80
N GLN A 417 8.42 30.74 13.23
CA GLN A 417 7.13 31.07 13.81
C GLN A 417 6.01 30.10 13.41
N LEU A 418 6.21 29.30 12.36
CA LEU A 418 5.18 28.41 11.84
C LEU A 418 4.68 27.39 12.88
N PRO A 419 5.53 26.69 13.66
CA PRO A 419 5.04 25.73 14.65
C PRO A 419 4.14 26.39 15.71
N ASN A 420 4.50 27.60 16.17
CA ASN A 420 3.69 28.35 17.14
C ASN A 420 2.37 28.84 16.53
N THR A 421 2.39 29.25 15.27
CA THR A 421 1.17 29.65 14.54
C THR A 421 0.21 28.48 14.38
N ILE A 422 0.74 27.29 14.01
CA ILE A 422 -0.06 26.06 13.88
C ILE A 422 -0.64 25.66 15.25
N ALA A 423 0.17 25.69 16.31
CA ALA A 423 -0.29 25.37 17.65
C ALA A 423 -1.41 26.35 18.11
N ASP A 424 -1.24 27.64 17.87
CA ASP A 424 -2.26 28.65 18.19
C ASP A 424 -3.57 28.44 17.43
N LEU A 425 -3.48 28.09 16.14
CA LEU A 425 -4.66 27.72 15.34
C LEU A 425 -5.40 26.54 15.95
N CYS A 426 -4.70 25.45 16.30
CA CYS A 426 -5.30 24.22 16.80
C CYS A 426 -5.84 24.34 18.24
N VAL A 427 -5.16 25.12 19.09
CA VAL A 427 -5.49 25.20 20.53
C VAL A 427 -6.54 26.29 20.82
N ARG A 428 -6.48 27.42 20.12
CA ARG A 428 -7.27 28.60 20.47
C ARG A 428 -8.16 29.13 19.34
N ARG A 429 -7.58 29.41 18.15
CA ARG A 429 -8.28 30.17 17.13
C ARG A 429 -9.41 29.39 16.48
N LEU A 430 -9.13 28.21 15.94
CA LEU A 430 -10.16 27.37 15.29
C LEU A 430 -11.18 26.83 16.28
N PRO A 431 -10.79 26.30 17.47
CA PRO A 431 -11.75 25.91 18.49
C PRO A 431 -12.69 27.04 18.90
N ARG A 432 -12.14 28.23 19.10
CA ARG A 432 -12.96 29.40 19.52
C ARG A 432 -13.90 29.90 18.43
N TYR A 433 -13.47 29.85 17.17
CA TYR A 433 -14.24 30.40 16.05
C TYR A 433 -15.33 29.45 15.59
N TYR A 434 -15.01 28.15 15.49
CA TYR A 434 -15.89 27.12 14.96
C TYR A 434 -16.56 26.24 16.04
N GLY A 435 -16.19 26.37 17.30
CA GLY A 435 -16.65 25.47 18.36
C GLY A 435 -16.08 24.05 18.27
N LEU A 436 -14.87 23.90 17.67
CA LEU A 436 -14.26 22.59 17.41
C LEU A 436 -13.43 22.10 18.60
N ASP A 437 -13.34 20.77 18.76
CA ASP A 437 -12.34 20.14 19.61
C ASP A 437 -11.00 20.01 18.86
N GLY A 438 -9.97 20.64 19.42
CA GLY A 438 -8.64 20.68 18.80
C GLY A 438 -7.98 19.31 18.64
N ILE A 439 -8.37 18.30 19.43
CA ILE A 439 -7.79 16.94 19.39
C ILE A 439 -8.48 16.06 18.36
N THR A 440 -9.81 16.10 18.32
CA THR A 440 -10.60 15.13 17.55
C THR A 440 -11.11 15.67 16.22
N GLN A 441 -11.23 16.99 16.07
CA GLN A 441 -11.87 17.64 14.92
C GLN A 441 -10.92 18.49 14.06
N ILE A 442 -9.67 18.69 14.49
CA ILE A 442 -8.66 19.43 13.73
C ILE A 442 -7.53 18.50 13.31
N GLN A 443 -7.19 18.52 12.02
CA GLN A 443 -6.07 17.77 11.48
C GLN A 443 -5.02 18.69 10.86
N VAL A 444 -3.75 18.50 11.23
CA VAL A 444 -2.62 19.21 10.64
C VAL A 444 -1.94 18.32 9.61
N LEU A 445 -1.78 18.82 8.39
CA LEU A 445 -1.03 18.16 7.31
C LEU A 445 0.28 18.91 7.07
N THR A 446 1.36 18.18 6.84
CA THR A 446 2.67 18.72 6.50
C THR A 446 3.37 17.83 5.49
N PRO A 447 4.09 18.41 4.50
CA PRO A 447 4.75 17.63 3.46
C PRO A 447 6.03 16.94 3.92
N THR A 448 6.57 17.29 5.11
CA THR A 448 7.86 16.79 5.57
C THR A 448 7.73 15.99 6.86
N ARG A 449 8.61 15.01 7.04
CA ARG A 449 8.63 14.16 8.24
C ARG A 449 9.61 14.69 9.30
N LYS A 450 10.82 15.11 8.85
CA LYS A 450 11.92 15.58 9.71
C LYS A 450 12.26 17.01 9.34
N SER A 451 11.69 17.97 10.01
CA SER A 451 12.04 19.39 9.89
C SER A 451 11.38 20.15 11.02
N LEU A 452 11.63 21.45 11.11
CA LEU A 452 11.00 22.34 12.09
C LEU A 452 9.46 22.26 12.01
N ILE A 453 8.91 22.17 10.80
CA ILE A 453 7.49 22.03 10.52
C ILE A 453 7.10 20.60 10.13
N GLY A 454 7.99 19.64 10.36
CA GLY A 454 7.74 18.22 10.05
C GLY A 454 6.85 17.53 11.09
N VAL A 455 6.27 16.42 10.69
CA VAL A 455 5.33 15.61 11.50
C VAL A 455 5.86 15.34 12.91
N GLN A 456 7.15 14.99 13.04
CA GLN A 456 7.74 14.64 14.35
C GLN A 456 7.74 15.81 15.32
N ASN A 457 8.20 16.98 14.86
CA ASN A 457 8.27 18.18 15.70
C ASN A 457 6.88 18.73 16.00
N LEU A 458 6.01 18.83 14.99
CA LEU A 458 4.65 19.32 15.19
C LEU A 458 3.84 18.41 16.13
N ASN A 459 3.99 17.09 16.04
CA ASN A 459 3.34 16.19 17.00
C ASN A 459 3.81 16.42 18.44
N THR A 460 5.11 16.66 18.66
CA THR A 460 5.64 16.96 19.99
C THR A 460 5.04 18.26 20.55
N ILE A 461 4.99 19.31 19.72
CA ILE A 461 4.45 20.61 20.12
C ILE A 461 2.95 20.52 20.39
N LEU A 462 2.19 19.94 19.46
CA LEU A 462 0.74 19.80 19.58
C LEU A 462 0.36 18.91 20.76
N GLN A 463 1.10 17.80 20.98
CA GLN A 463 0.89 16.95 22.14
C GLN A 463 1.04 17.73 23.45
N SER A 464 2.10 18.52 23.58
CA SER A 464 2.33 19.32 24.79
C SER A 464 1.27 20.40 25.03
N CYS A 465 0.69 20.95 23.95
CA CYS A 465 -0.28 22.03 24.03
C CYS A 465 -1.74 21.50 24.19
N LEU A 466 -2.11 20.46 23.48
CA LEU A 466 -3.48 19.92 23.42
C LEU A 466 -3.75 18.84 24.49
N ASN A 467 -2.72 18.05 24.84
CA ASN A 467 -2.85 16.97 25.81
C ASN A 467 -1.64 16.95 26.76
N PRO A 468 -1.46 18.00 27.59
CA PRO A 468 -0.36 18.06 28.53
C PRO A 468 -0.42 16.93 29.57
N PRO A 469 0.72 16.50 30.12
CA PRO A 469 0.78 15.51 31.19
C PRO A 469 -0.09 15.95 32.38
N SER A 470 -0.85 14.98 32.95
CA SER A 470 -1.65 15.19 34.14
C SER A 470 -1.47 14.01 35.08
N PRO A 471 -1.49 14.18 36.40
CA PRO A 471 -1.40 13.08 37.37
C PRO A 471 -2.44 11.98 37.18
N ASP A 472 -3.59 12.31 36.61
CA ASP A 472 -4.70 11.38 36.36
C ASP A 472 -4.60 10.64 35.01
N LYS A 473 -3.59 10.99 34.18
CA LYS A 473 -3.37 10.37 32.87
C LYS A 473 -2.20 9.40 32.92
N LYS A 474 -2.39 8.19 32.42
CA LYS A 474 -1.29 7.25 32.18
C LYS A 474 -0.50 7.68 30.96
N GLU A 475 0.80 7.95 31.14
CA GLU A 475 1.72 8.19 30.03
C GLU A 475 2.06 6.88 29.32
N TYR A 476 1.75 6.80 28.03
CA TYR A 476 2.20 5.72 27.16
C TYR A 476 3.25 6.28 26.20
N ILE A 477 4.51 5.90 26.39
CA ILE A 477 5.56 6.19 25.41
C ILE A 477 5.43 5.19 24.27
N THR A 478 4.71 5.53 23.23
CA THR A 478 4.71 4.76 21.98
C THR A 478 5.87 5.22 21.11
N ARG A 479 6.82 4.32 20.83
CA ARG A 479 7.79 4.58 19.77
C ARG A 479 7.02 4.67 18.46
N PRO A 480 7.22 5.72 17.62
CA PRO A 480 6.56 5.81 16.34
C PRO A 480 7.00 4.62 15.48
N VAL A 481 6.08 3.70 15.21
CA VAL A 481 6.28 2.65 14.21
C VAL A 481 6.06 3.25 12.84
N SER A 482 6.89 2.92 11.90
CA SER A 482 7.05 3.58 10.60
C SER A 482 5.79 3.67 9.73
N TYR A 483 4.71 2.95 10.04
CA TYR A 483 3.53 2.77 9.19
C TYR A 483 2.18 3.06 9.85
N THR A 484 2.13 3.51 11.11
CA THR A 484 0.86 3.86 11.77
C THR A 484 0.72 5.36 11.91
N HIS A 485 0.25 5.98 10.85
CA HIS A 485 -0.28 7.33 10.93
C HIS A 485 -1.56 7.33 11.78
N LEU A 486 -1.61 8.15 12.81
CA LEU A 486 -2.82 8.66 13.48
C LEU A 486 -3.64 7.78 14.42
N ASP A 487 -3.47 6.46 14.53
CA ASP A 487 -4.23 5.67 15.51
C ASP A 487 -3.75 5.79 16.96
N VAL A 488 -2.65 6.49 17.19
CA VAL A 488 -2.07 6.67 18.54
C VAL A 488 -2.96 7.56 19.43
N TYR A 489 -3.76 8.44 18.86
CA TYR A 489 -4.60 9.36 19.63
C TYR A 489 -5.94 8.78 20.12
N LYS A 490 -6.41 7.68 19.54
CA LYS A 490 -7.70 7.08 19.91
C LYS A 490 -7.67 6.11 21.09
N ARG A 491 -6.49 5.74 21.58
CA ARG A 491 -6.33 4.83 22.73
C ARG A 491 -6.09 5.53 24.06
N GLN A 492 -6.31 6.83 24.15
CA GLN A 492 -6.10 7.61 25.38
C GLN A 492 -7.42 8.17 25.93
N VAL A 493 -8.49 7.40 25.87
CA VAL A 493 -9.71 7.66 26.67
C VAL A 493 -9.85 6.53 27.68
#